data_25af89d0056aa1db698d8a9bf186ae4e
#
_entry.id   25af89d0056aa1db698d8a9bf186ae4e
#
_cell.length_a   1.000
_cell.length_b   1.000
_cell.length_c   1.000
_cell.angle_alpha   90.00
_cell.angle_beta   90.00
_cell.angle_gamma   90.00
#
_symmetry.space_group_name_H-M   'P 1'
#
loop_
_entity.id
_entity.type
_entity.pdbx_description
1 polymer ?
#
loop_
_entity_poly.entity_id
_entity_poly.type
_entity_poly.pdbx_seq_one_letter_code
_entity_poly.pdbx_strand_id
1 'polypeptide(L)' 'MDNQLQPIDLIAQELSEKTMQLAHYKVAYNELTNELEAKEKELKELKETKVEEVKHEEVE' A
#
# COMPACT_ATOMS: atom_id res chain seq x y z
N MET A 1 5.29 -46.98 7.05
CA MET A 1 5.52 -46.00 6.30
C MET A 1 4.63 -44.97 6.35
N ASP A 2 4.90 -44.02 6.92
CA ASP A 2 4.00 -43.02 7.15
C ASP A 2 4.22 -41.84 6.34
N ASN A 3 3.68 -41.90 5.17
CA ASN A 3 3.75 -40.74 4.34
C ASN A 3 2.51 -39.91 4.48
N GLN A 4 1.70 -40.26 5.45
CA GLN A 4 0.50 -39.50 5.63
C GLN A 4 0.78 -38.25 6.44
N LEU A 5 0.26 -37.13 5.97
CA LEU A 5 0.37 -35.88 6.70
C LEU A 5 -0.52 -35.95 7.93
N GLN A 6 0.01 -35.53 9.04
CA GLN A 6 -0.80 -35.39 10.23
C GLN A 6 -1.53 -34.07 10.17
N PRO A 7 -2.68 -33.98 10.85
CA PRO A 7 -3.40 -32.69 10.86
C PRO A 7 -2.53 -31.52 11.32
N ILE A 8 -1.66 -31.76 12.25
CA ILE A 8 -0.80 -30.69 12.76
C ILE A 8 0.17 -30.20 11.67
N ASP A 9 0.64 -31.14 10.86
CA ASP A 9 1.56 -30.77 9.78
C ASP A 9 0.86 -29.93 8.73
N LEU A 10 -0.37 -30.27 8.41
CA LEU A 10 -1.14 -29.51 7.45
C LEU A 10 -1.45 -28.12 7.98
N ILE A 11 -1.82 -28.06 9.25
CA ILE A 11 -2.09 -26.75 9.87
C ILE A 11 -0.84 -25.87 9.86
N ALA A 12 0.31 -26.45 10.19
CA ALA A 12 1.56 -25.71 10.20
C ALA A 12 1.89 -25.19 8.81
N GLN A 13 1.68 -26.02 7.80
CA GLN A 13 1.94 -25.64 6.44
C GLN A 13 1.03 -24.50 5.99
N GLU A 14 -0.26 -24.62 6.26
CA GLU A 14 -1.22 -23.59 5.91
C GLU A 14 -0.94 -22.30 6.65
N LEU A 15 -0.59 -22.39 7.92
CA LEU A 15 -0.26 -21.24 8.71
C LEU A 15 0.95 -20.50 8.12
N SER A 16 1.96 -21.26 7.74
CA SER A 16 3.15 -20.69 7.14
C SER A 16 2.81 -19.96 5.84
N GLU A 17 2.00 -20.57 5.01
CA GLU A 17 1.61 -19.98 3.75
C GLU A 17 0.79 -18.71 3.97
N LYS A 18 -0.16 -18.75 4.90
CA LYS A 18 -0.99 -17.59 5.19
C LYS A 18 -0.18 -16.46 5.78
N THR A 19 0.77 -16.80 6.64
CA THR A 19 1.64 -15.80 7.23
C THR A 19 2.46 -15.10 6.17
N MET A 20 2.97 -15.85 5.22
CA MET A 20 3.75 -15.30 4.12
C MET A 20 2.89 -14.40 3.25
N GLN A 21 1.69 -14.85 2.90
CA GLN A 21 0.77 -14.06 2.12
C GLN A 21 0.42 -12.76 2.82
N LEU A 22 0.18 -12.85 4.12
CA LEU A 22 -0.14 -11.65 4.91
C LEU A 22 1.02 -10.67 4.89
N ALA A 23 2.23 -11.16 5.01
CA ALA A 23 3.41 -10.30 4.97
C ALA A 23 3.51 -9.57 3.63
N HIS A 24 3.26 -10.30 2.54
CA HIS A 24 3.27 -9.69 1.21
C HIS A 24 2.20 -8.61 1.08
N TYR A 25 1.00 -8.86 1.59
CA TYR A 25 -0.06 -7.86 1.55
C TYR A 25 0.30 -6.62 2.36
N LYS A 26 0.93 -6.83 3.52
CA LYS A 26 1.33 -5.70 4.35
C LYS A 26 2.35 -4.82 3.66
N VAL A 27 3.31 -5.44 2.99
CA VAL A 27 4.31 -4.68 2.25
C VAL A 27 3.65 -3.91 1.11
N ALA A 28 2.79 -4.58 0.35
CA ALA A 28 2.09 -3.93 -0.76
C ALA A 28 1.22 -2.78 -0.27
N TYR A 29 0.55 -2.97 0.85
CA TYR A 29 -0.30 -1.93 1.43
C TYR A 29 0.54 -0.73 1.83
N ASN A 30 1.69 -0.98 2.44
CA ASN A 30 2.59 0.10 2.82
C ASN A 30 3.06 0.90 1.61
N GLU A 31 3.44 0.20 0.56
CA GLU A 31 3.89 0.85 -0.66
C GLU A 31 2.79 1.71 -1.27
N LEU A 32 1.57 1.17 -1.30
CA LEU A 32 0.45 1.91 -1.83
C LEU A 32 0.13 3.14 -0.99
N THR A 33 0.21 3.00 0.32
CA THR A 33 -0.03 4.12 1.22
C THR A 33 0.99 5.23 0.98
N ASN A 34 2.26 4.85 0.83
CA ASN A 34 3.31 5.82 0.56
C ASN A 34 3.11 6.51 -0.77
N GLU A 35 2.73 5.75 -1.79
CA GLU A 35 2.47 6.33 -3.10
C GLU A 35 1.28 7.29 -3.05
N LEU A 36 0.25 6.91 -2.32
CA LEU A 36 -0.92 7.74 -2.19
C LEU A 36 -0.58 9.05 -1.50
N GLU A 37 0.18 8.98 -0.43
CA GLU A 37 0.61 10.18 0.26
C GLU A 37 1.43 11.10 -0.63
N ALA A 38 2.32 10.51 -1.43
CA ALA A 38 3.13 11.29 -2.34
C ALA A 38 2.26 11.96 -3.40
N LYS A 39 1.28 11.23 -3.93
CA LYS A 39 0.38 11.79 -4.93
C LYS A 39 -0.50 12.89 -4.36
N GLU A 40 -0.97 12.69 -3.14
CA GLU A 40 -1.79 13.71 -2.49
C GLU A 40 -0.99 14.98 -2.27
N LYS A 41 0.27 14.84 -1.90
CA LYS A 41 1.13 15.98 -1.70
C LYS A 41 1.37 16.73 -3.01
N GLU A 42 1.65 15.98 -4.08
CA GLU A 42 1.84 16.57 -5.38
C GLU A 42 0.59 17.32 -5.83
N LEU A 43 -0.55 16.70 -5.64
CA LEU A 43 -1.82 17.29 -6.03
C LEU A 43 -2.08 18.58 -5.27
N LYS A 44 -1.80 18.57 -3.98
CA LYS A 44 -1.97 19.75 -3.15
C LYS A 44 -1.07 20.87 -3.63
N GLU A 45 0.18 20.56 -3.93
CA GLU A 45 1.13 21.55 -4.43
C GLU A 45 0.67 22.13 -5.76
N LEU A 46 0.17 21.28 -6.64
CA LEU A 46 -0.32 21.74 -7.93
C LEU A 46 -1.53 22.65 -7.77
N LYS A 47 -2.43 22.31 -6.86
CA LYS A 47 -3.60 23.14 -6.61
C LYS A 47 -3.20 24.50 -6.05
N GLU A 48 -2.26 24.53 -5.14
CA GLU A 48 -1.79 25.78 -4.57
C GLU A 48 -1.14 26.66 -5.63
N THR A 49 -0.31 26.06 -6.48
CA THR A 49 0.33 26.77 -7.56
C THR A 49 -0.72 27.35 -8.51
N LYS A 50 -1.74 26.57 -8.83
CA LYS A 50 -2.76 27.00 -9.74
C LYS A 50 -3.57 28.14 -9.17
N VAL A 51 -3.88 28.08 -7.88
CA VAL A 51 -4.61 29.16 -7.21
C VAL A 51 -3.80 30.45 -7.23
N GLU A 52 -2.50 30.34 -7.00
CA GLU A 52 -1.64 31.51 -7.03
C GLU A 52 -1.59 32.14 -8.40
N GLU A 53 -1.53 31.31 -9.45
CA GLU A 53 -1.53 31.81 -10.82
C GLU A 53 -2.82 32.53 -11.15
N VAL A 54 -3.94 31.97 -10.73
CA VAL A 54 -5.22 32.61 -10.97
C VAL A 54 -5.33 33.92 -10.22
N LYS A 55 -4.88 33.98 -8.97
CA LYS A 55 -4.90 35.20 -8.20
C LYS A 55 -4.02 36.25 -8.83
N HIS A 56 -2.87 35.84 -9.35
CA HIS A 56 -1.96 36.77 -9.99
C HIS A 56 -2.59 37.40 -11.23
N GLU A 57 -3.29 36.61 -12.00
CA GLU A 57 -3.97 37.08 -13.18
C GLU A 57 -5.10 38.04 -12.84
N GLU A 58 -5.81 37.78 -11.77
CA GLU A 58 -6.90 38.63 -11.34
C GLU A 58 -6.43 40.00 -10.89
N VAL A 59 -5.25 40.12 -10.39
CA VAL A 59 -4.72 41.36 -9.89
C VAL A 59 -4.47 42.33 -11.02
N GLU A 60 -4.30 41.84 -12.21
CA GLU A 60 -4.13 42.71 -13.35
C GLU A 60 -5.44 43.36 -13.75
#